data_8492b2f1200aec7c3fad6e8276dbb669
#
_entry.id   8492b2f1200aec7c3fad6e8276dbb669
#
_cell.length_a   1.000
_cell.length_b   1.000
_cell.length_c   1.000
_cell.angle_alpha   90.00
_cell.angle_beta   90.00
_cell.angle_gamma   90.00
#
_symmetry.space_group_name_H-M   'P 1'
#
loop_
_entity.id
_entity.type
_entity.pdbx_description
1 polymer ?
#
loop_
_entity_poly.entity_id
_entity_poly.type
_entity_poly.pdbx_seq_one_letter_code
_entity_poly.pdbx_strand_id
1 'polypeptide(L)'
;DLGRLNIAISYQNYADIFQNFWNTLNPFGDSENSNIYLMTYWSSIKTALTTTIICLLIGYPTAYAISRANPAARNGLLLAIMLPFWTSFLLRVYAWMGLLGHNGIINNFLIKYGIISEPLDLFYNAFSLNLVMVYAYLPFMILPLYTQLVKLDNRLLEAASDLGAGPIKSFFTITLPLSKTGIIAGSMLVFVPAVGEFVIPELVGGSENLMIGKVLWQAFFD
;
A
#
# COMPACT_ATOMS: atom_id res chain seq x y z
N ASP A 1 -17.37 -10.52 45.04
CA ASP A 1 -16.43 -9.44 44.70
C ASP A 1 -16.25 -9.40 43.21
N LEU A 2 -17.10 -8.62 42.56
CA LEU A 2 -16.94 -8.29 41.14
C LEU A 2 -15.76 -7.28 41.04
N GLY A 3 -14.62 -7.76 40.62
CA GLY A 3 -13.45 -6.92 40.37
C GLY A 3 -13.79 -5.74 39.47
N ARG A 4 -13.75 -4.54 40.03
CA ARG A 4 -13.85 -3.30 39.27
C ARG A 4 -12.64 -3.23 38.33
N LEU A 5 -12.87 -3.37 37.02
CA LEU A 5 -11.89 -3.04 36.01
C LEU A 5 -11.56 -1.55 36.15
N ASN A 6 -10.46 -1.24 36.84
CA ASN A 6 -9.88 0.08 36.82
C ASN A 6 -9.20 0.29 35.47
N ILE A 7 -9.93 0.84 34.52
CA ILE A 7 -9.34 1.34 33.26
C ILE A 7 -8.60 2.63 33.61
N ALA A 8 -7.36 2.50 34.07
CA ALA A 8 -6.47 3.64 34.18
C ALA A 8 -6.01 4.02 32.77
N ILE A 9 -6.63 5.03 32.18
CA ILE A 9 -6.13 5.63 30.94
C ILE A 9 -4.83 6.34 31.31
N SER A 10 -3.69 5.68 31.06
CA SER A 10 -2.39 6.26 31.30
C SER A 10 -2.02 7.14 30.12
N TYR A 11 -1.99 8.45 30.31
CA TYR A 11 -1.43 9.41 29.34
C TYR A 11 0.10 9.39 29.33
N GLN A 12 0.74 8.60 30.20
CA GLN A 12 2.19 8.52 30.33
C GLN A 12 2.85 8.05 29.03
N ASN A 13 2.29 7.04 28.35
CA ASN A 13 2.82 6.56 27.09
C ASN A 13 2.82 7.64 25.99
N TYR A 14 1.82 8.51 25.96
CA TYR A 14 1.77 9.64 25.03
C TYR A 14 2.76 10.73 25.43
N ALA A 15 2.91 11.01 26.74
CA ALA A 15 3.88 11.95 27.26
C ALA A 15 5.31 11.47 26.96
N ASP A 16 5.58 10.17 27.12
CA ASP A 16 6.88 9.56 26.84
C ASP A 16 7.20 9.61 25.32
N ILE A 17 6.22 9.37 24.45
CA ILE A 17 6.40 9.53 22.98
C ILE A 17 6.71 10.99 22.64
N PHE A 18 5.98 11.96 23.21
CA PHE A 18 6.22 13.39 22.98
C PHE A 18 7.54 13.87 23.59
N GLN A 19 7.92 13.38 24.76
CA GLN A 19 9.16 13.70 25.41
C GLN A 19 10.36 13.12 24.65
N ASN A 20 10.22 11.89 24.16
CA ASN A 20 11.20 11.25 23.29
C ASN A 20 11.33 11.96 21.94
N PHE A 21 10.23 12.43 21.35
CA PHE A 21 10.25 13.27 20.14
C PHE A 21 11.00 14.59 20.40
N TRP A 22 10.73 15.26 21.53
CA TRP A 22 11.41 16.50 21.93
C TRP A 22 12.90 16.28 22.21
N ASN A 23 13.25 15.18 22.88
CA ASN A 23 14.65 14.81 23.15
C ASN A 23 15.44 14.48 21.87
N THR A 24 14.79 13.94 20.84
CA THR A 24 15.42 13.67 19.54
C THR A 24 15.69 14.95 18.73
N LEU A 25 14.87 15.98 18.94
CA LEU A 25 15.11 17.32 18.38
C LEU A 25 16.18 18.09 19.15
N ASN A 26 16.57 17.62 20.33
CA ASN A 26 17.55 18.26 21.20
C ASN A 26 18.91 17.58 21.01
N PRO A 27 19.93 18.25 20.39
CA PRO A 27 21.21 17.62 20.04
C PRO A 27 22.08 17.21 21.25
N PHE A 28 21.61 17.41 22.48
CA PHE A 28 22.33 17.13 23.74
C PHE A 28 21.62 16.09 24.62
N GLY A 29 20.62 15.37 24.15
CA GLY A 29 19.86 14.38 24.93
C GLY A 29 20.38 12.95 24.73
N ASP A 30 20.40 12.13 25.79
CA ASP A 30 20.72 10.71 25.77
C ASP A 30 19.64 9.92 25.00
N SER A 31 20.00 9.37 23.81
CA SER A 31 19.04 9.08 22.74
C SER A 31 18.97 7.63 22.25
N GLU A 32 19.37 6.62 23.04
CA GLU A 32 19.41 5.24 22.51
C GLU A 32 18.00 4.62 22.31
N ASN A 33 17.04 4.88 23.18
CA ASN A 33 15.68 4.32 23.05
C ASN A 33 14.70 5.22 22.29
N SER A 34 14.99 6.50 22.16
CA SER A 34 14.14 7.49 21.49
C SER A 34 14.12 7.31 19.98
N ASN A 35 15.21 6.85 19.38
CA ASN A 35 15.37 6.74 17.94
C ASN A 35 14.55 5.60 17.32
N ILE A 36 14.27 4.52 18.05
CA ILE A 36 13.59 3.34 17.51
C ILE A 36 12.15 3.67 17.07
N TYR A 37 11.37 4.37 17.90
CA TYR A 37 9.99 4.74 17.59
C TYR A 37 9.92 5.70 16.40
N LEU A 38 10.79 6.72 16.36
CA LEU A 38 10.84 7.67 15.24
C LEU A 38 11.26 7.00 13.94
N MET A 39 12.27 6.14 13.99
CA MET A 39 12.69 5.36 12.82
C MET A 39 11.58 4.45 12.32
N THR A 40 10.83 3.82 13.23
CA THR A 40 9.72 2.93 12.92
C THR A 40 8.54 3.70 12.31
N TYR A 41 8.18 4.86 12.87
CA TYR A 41 7.18 5.75 12.27
C TYR A 41 7.59 6.22 10.87
N TRP A 42 8.83 6.65 10.72
CA TRP A 42 9.36 7.08 9.43
C TRP A 42 9.35 5.94 8.40
N SER A 43 9.76 4.75 8.81
CA SER A 43 9.72 3.54 7.98
C SER A 43 8.29 3.21 7.53
N SER A 44 7.32 3.28 8.45
CA SER A 44 5.90 3.05 8.15
C SER A 44 5.36 4.07 7.15
N ILE A 45 5.62 5.36 7.37
CA ILE A 45 5.18 6.43 6.46
C ILE A 45 5.82 6.26 5.09
N LYS A 46 7.13 5.99 5.03
CA LYS A 46 7.86 5.76 3.79
C LYS A 46 7.29 4.57 3.01
N THR A 47 7.08 3.45 3.67
CA THR A 47 6.53 2.23 3.05
C THR A 47 5.09 2.45 2.58
N ALA A 48 4.24 3.07 3.41
CA ALA A 48 2.86 3.39 3.03
C ALA A 48 2.81 4.37 1.84
N LEU A 49 3.67 5.38 1.82
CA LEU A 49 3.76 6.34 0.71
C LEU A 49 4.23 5.66 -0.57
N THR A 50 5.28 4.83 -0.49
CA THR A 50 5.80 4.06 -1.63
C THR A 50 4.71 3.14 -2.19
N THR A 51 4.02 2.39 -1.32
CA THR A 51 2.89 1.53 -1.69
C THR A 51 1.78 2.34 -2.37
N THR A 52 1.41 3.50 -1.81
CA THR A 52 0.36 4.36 -2.36
C THR A 52 0.74 4.88 -3.75
N ILE A 53 1.97 5.32 -3.94
CA ILE A 53 2.47 5.81 -5.24
C ILE A 53 2.45 4.68 -6.28
N ILE A 54 2.94 3.49 -5.93
CA ILE A 54 2.95 2.35 -6.85
C ILE A 54 1.52 1.92 -7.17
N CYS A 55 0.63 1.85 -6.16
CA CYS A 55 -0.79 1.58 -6.37
C CYS A 55 -1.45 2.61 -7.29
N LEU A 56 -1.10 3.89 -7.17
CA LEU A 56 -1.61 4.94 -8.05
C LEU A 56 -1.09 4.78 -9.49
N LEU A 57 0.20 4.52 -9.66
CA LEU A 57 0.82 4.32 -10.97
C LEU A 57 0.25 3.13 -11.74
N ILE A 58 -0.08 2.03 -11.05
CA ILE A 58 -0.68 0.83 -11.65
C ILE A 58 -2.21 0.98 -11.70
N GLY A 59 -2.81 1.48 -10.64
CA GLY A 59 -4.26 1.58 -10.47
C GLY A 59 -4.90 2.59 -11.40
N TYR A 60 -4.24 3.73 -11.66
CA TYR A 60 -4.80 4.77 -12.52
C TYR A 60 -4.98 4.30 -13.97
N PRO A 61 -3.96 3.76 -14.66
CA PRO A 61 -4.13 3.21 -16.00
C PRO A 61 -5.16 2.07 -16.05
N THR A 62 -5.16 1.20 -15.04
CA THR A 62 -6.12 0.10 -14.92
C THR A 62 -7.55 0.62 -14.78
N ALA A 63 -7.79 1.55 -13.86
CA ALA A 63 -9.11 2.17 -13.67
C ALA A 63 -9.58 2.93 -14.93
N TYR A 64 -8.65 3.62 -15.60
CA TYR A 64 -8.94 4.31 -16.86
C TYR A 64 -9.34 3.33 -17.96
N ALA A 65 -8.60 2.24 -18.14
CA ALA A 65 -8.92 1.20 -19.14
C ALA A 65 -10.30 0.57 -18.86
N ILE A 66 -10.61 0.26 -17.61
CA ILE A 66 -11.91 -0.31 -17.20
C ILE A 66 -13.04 0.70 -17.45
N SER A 67 -12.83 1.99 -17.13
CA SER A 67 -13.85 3.02 -17.33
C SER A 67 -14.24 3.19 -18.81
N ARG A 68 -13.32 2.88 -19.73
CA ARG A 68 -13.51 2.95 -21.19
C ARG A 68 -13.93 1.63 -21.83
N ALA A 69 -13.94 0.53 -21.07
CA ALA A 69 -14.34 -0.78 -21.57
C ALA A 69 -15.85 -0.85 -21.82
N ASN A 70 -16.26 -1.79 -22.69
CA ASN A 70 -17.68 -2.09 -22.93
C ASN A 70 -18.39 -2.48 -21.62
N PRO A 71 -19.68 -2.16 -21.43
CA PRO A 71 -20.40 -2.43 -20.19
C PRO A 71 -20.30 -3.88 -19.70
N ALA A 72 -20.37 -4.86 -20.61
CA ALA A 72 -20.24 -6.27 -20.27
C ALA A 72 -18.82 -6.63 -19.79
N ALA A 73 -17.78 -6.17 -20.49
CA ALA A 73 -16.38 -6.38 -20.10
C ALA A 73 -16.03 -5.64 -18.81
N ARG A 74 -16.57 -4.44 -18.62
CA ARG A 74 -16.37 -3.60 -17.43
C ARG A 74 -16.77 -4.33 -16.14
N ASN A 75 -17.97 -4.93 -16.13
CA ASN A 75 -18.45 -5.67 -14.96
C ASN A 75 -17.58 -6.89 -14.67
N GLY A 76 -17.16 -7.63 -15.71
CA GLY A 76 -16.25 -8.76 -15.57
C GLY A 76 -14.87 -8.36 -15.02
N LEU A 77 -14.30 -7.24 -15.52
CA LEU A 77 -13.01 -6.72 -15.05
C LEU A 77 -13.06 -6.24 -13.60
N LEU A 78 -14.13 -5.55 -13.20
CA LEU A 78 -14.34 -5.16 -11.81
C LEU A 78 -14.46 -6.37 -10.88
N LEU A 79 -15.22 -7.38 -11.31
CA LEU A 79 -15.34 -8.64 -10.57
C LEU A 79 -13.98 -9.33 -10.45
N ALA A 80 -13.20 -9.38 -11.53
CA ALA A 80 -11.85 -9.98 -11.51
C ALA A 80 -10.90 -9.30 -10.52
N ILE A 81 -10.97 -7.96 -10.40
CA ILE A 81 -10.17 -7.21 -9.40
C ILE A 81 -10.62 -7.52 -7.97
N MET A 82 -11.92 -7.72 -7.76
CA MET A 82 -12.46 -8.02 -6.43
C MET A 82 -12.36 -9.51 -6.05
N LEU A 83 -12.23 -10.39 -7.02
CA LEU A 83 -12.20 -11.85 -6.80
C LEU A 83 -11.16 -12.31 -5.77
N PRO A 84 -9.90 -11.79 -5.74
CA PRO A 84 -8.93 -12.13 -4.72
C PRO A 84 -9.39 -11.82 -3.30
N PHE A 85 -10.28 -10.84 -3.10
CA PHE A 85 -10.77 -10.46 -1.78
C PHE A 85 -11.71 -11.49 -1.15
N TRP A 86 -12.29 -12.37 -1.93
CA TRP A 86 -13.14 -13.46 -1.42
C TRP A 86 -12.34 -14.59 -0.81
N THR A 87 -11.02 -14.60 -1.02
CA THR A 87 -10.11 -15.51 -0.35
C THR A 87 -9.55 -14.91 0.95
N SER A 88 -9.16 -15.77 1.89
CA SER A 88 -8.54 -15.32 3.14
C SER A 88 -7.31 -14.45 2.88
N PHE A 89 -7.20 -13.35 3.60
CA PHE A 89 -6.04 -12.45 3.53
C PHE A 89 -4.73 -13.18 3.86
N LEU A 90 -4.70 -13.94 4.95
CA LEU A 90 -3.53 -14.72 5.36
C LEU A 90 -3.12 -15.75 4.29
N LEU A 91 -4.09 -16.46 3.70
CA LEU A 91 -3.80 -17.42 2.64
C LEU A 91 -3.10 -16.77 1.45
N ARG A 92 -3.50 -15.55 1.09
CA ARG A 92 -2.86 -14.78 0.02
C ARG A 92 -1.42 -14.40 0.38
N VAL A 93 -1.17 -13.96 1.63
CA VAL A 93 0.19 -13.63 2.09
C VAL A 93 1.07 -14.89 2.09
N TYR A 94 0.57 -16.03 2.59
CA TYR A 94 1.30 -17.31 2.52
C TYR A 94 1.57 -17.78 1.08
N ALA A 95 0.65 -17.53 0.16
CA ALA A 95 0.90 -17.83 -1.26
C ALA A 95 2.07 -17.00 -1.80
N TRP A 96 2.17 -15.71 -1.44
CA TRP A 96 3.32 -14.88 -1.80
C TRP A 96 4.62 -15.38 -1.17
N MET A 97 4.60 -15.87 0.08
CA MET A 97 5.78 -16.51 0.70
C MET A 97 6.26 -17.71 -0.11
N GLY A 98 5.32 -18.56 -0.56
CA GLY A 98 5.64 -19.71 -1.42
C GLY A 98 6.16 -19.33 -2.82
N LEU A 99 5.69 -18.20 -3.36
CA LEU A 99 6.14 -17.69 -4.67
C LEU A 99 7.53 -17.07 -4.60
N LEU A 100 7.80 -16.24 -3.57
CA LEU A 100 9.02 -15.44 -3.42
C LEU A 100 10.14 -16.17 -2.68
N GLY A 101 9.86 -17.30 -2.03
CA GLY A 101 10.84 -18.07 -1.27
C GLY A 101 12.07 -18.47 -2.12
N HIS A 102 13.18 -18.75 -1.46
CA HIS A 102 14.44 -19.13 -2.11
C HIS A 102 14.26 -20.29 -3.10
N ASN A 103 13.52 -21.33 -2.70
CA ASN A 103 13.11 -22.45 -3.56
C ASN A 103 11.68 -22.25 -4.12
N GLY A 104 11.22 -21.01 -4.21
CA GLY A 104 9.87 -20.67 -4.66
C GLY A 104 9.68 -20.84 -6.17
N ILE A 105 8.42 -20.73 -6.58
CA ILE A 105 8.02 -20.94 -7.99
C ILE A 105 8.73 -19.97 -8.92
N ILE A 106 8.92 -18.69 -8.50
CA ILE A 106 9.57 -17.66 -9.31
C ILE A 106 11.04 -18.02 -9.56
N ASN A 107 11.80 -18.33 -8.51
CA ASN A 107 13.21 -18.71 -8.65
C ASN A 107 13.38 -19.97 -9.50
N ASN A 108 12.59 -21.01 -9.23
CA ASN A 108 12.64 -22.25 -10.00
C ASN A 108 12.32 -22.03 -11.50
N PHE A 109 11.35 -21.16 -11.79
CA PHE A 109 11.01 -20.80 -13.16
C PHE A 109 12.19 -20.07 -13.86
N LEU A 110 12.77 -19.07 -13.21
CA LEU A 110 13.88 -18.28 -13.77
C LEU A 110 15.13 -19.13 -14.01
N ILE A 111 15.45 -20.05 -13.09
CA ILE A 111 16.56 -21.00 -13.24
C ILE A 111 16.28 -21.99 -14.38
N LYS A 112 15.07 -22.55 -14.45
CA LYS A 112 14.68 -23.51 -15.49
C LYS A 112 14.81 -22.94 -16.90
N TYR A 113 14.53 -21.66 -17.08
CA TYR A 113 14.66 -20.98 -18.38
C TYR A 113 16.06 -20.35 -18.61
N GLY A 114 17.01 -20.58 -17.69
CA GLY A 114 18.39 -20.08 -17.82
C GLY A 114 18.53 -18.56 -17.74
N ILE A 115 17.54 -17.87 -17.16
CA ILE A 115 17.54 -16.41 -16.99
C ILE A 115 18.48 -16.02 -15.85
N ILE A 116 18.55 -16.84 -14.81
CA ILE A 116 19.45 -16.68 -13.66
C ILE A 116 20.17 -18.00 -13.40
N SER A 117 21.39 -17.93 -12.86
CA SER A 117 22.22 -19.09 -12.51
C SER A 117 22.04 -19.53 -11.05
N GLU A 118 21.67 -18.57 -10.17
CA GLU A 118 21.47 -18.78 -8.73
C GLU A 118 20.14 -18.18 -8.30
N PRO A 119 19.48 -18.72 -7.26
CA PRO A 119 18.24 -18.16 -6.74
C PRO A 119 18.42 -16.72 -6.24
N LEU A 120 17.47 -15.84 -6.54
CA LEU A 120 17.43 -14.48 -6.04
C LEU A 120 16.84 -14.45 -4.64
N ASP A 121 17.39 -13.59 -3.78
CA ASP A 121 16.81 -13.30 -2.46
C ASP A 121 15.64 -12.32 -2.60
N LEU A 122 14.49 -12.86 -3.06
CA LEU A 122 13.27 -12.09 -3.29
C LEU A 122 12.42 -11.97 -2.02
N PHE A 123 12.75 -12.69 -0.95
CA PHE A 123 11.96 -12.81 0.26
C PHE A 123 12.65 -12.15 1.45
N TYR A 124 11.87 -11.71 2.46
CA TYR A 124 12.34 -10.99 3.67
C TYR A 124 13.11 -9.69 3.39
N ASN A 125 12.69 -8.92 2.41
CA ASN A 125 13.29 -7.64 2.07
C ASN A 125 12.24 -6.56 1.76
N ALA A 126 12.70 -5.31 1.53
CA ALA A 126 11.81 -4.20 1.19
C ALA A 126 11.04 -4.42 -0.12
N PHE A 127 11.59 -5.21 -1.06
CA PHE A 127 10.90 -5.54 -2.31
C PHE A 127 9.68 -6.43 -2.06
N SER A 128 9.84 -7.55 -1.32
CA SER A 128 8.74 -8.46 -0.99
C SER A 128 7.65 -7.74 -0.19
N LEU A 129 8.04 -6.90 0.77
CA LEU A 129 7.12 -6.09 1.56
C LEU A 129 6.27 -5.18 0.66
N ASN A 130 6.90 -4.36 -0.18
CA ASN A 130 6.16 -3.44 -1.05
C ASN A 130 5.32 -4.18 -2.09
N LEU A 131 5.82 -5.28 -2.66
CA LEU A 131 5.10 -6.08 -3.65
C LEU A 131 3.79 -6.63 -3.07
N VAL A 132 3.86 -7.26 -1.89
CA VAL A 132 2.68 -7.85 -1.23
C VAL A 132 1.72 -6.76 -0.75
N MET A 133 2.23 -5.62 -0.25
CA MET A 133 1.40 -4.48 0.12
C MET A 133 0.69 -3.89 -1.09
N VAL A 134 1.38 -3.66 -2.20
CA VAL A 134 0.77 -3.17 -3.45
C VAL A 134 -0.33 -4.14 -3.92
N TYR A 135 -0.04 -5.43 -3.96
CA TYR A 135 -1.05 -6.43 -4.32
C TYR A 135 -2.29 -6.39 -3.40
N ALA A 136 -2.08 -6.26 -2.09
CA ALA A 136 -3.15 -6.24 -1.11
C ALA A 136 -4.02 -4.97 -1.21
N TYR A 137 -3.42 -3.82 -1.50
CA TYR A 137 -4.10 -2.52 -1.47
C TYR A 137 -4.53 -1.99 -2.85
N LEU A 138 -4.06 -2.60 -3.95
CA LEU A 138 -4.34 -2.14 -5.32
C LEU A 138 -5.85 -1.97 -5.62
N PRO A 139 -6.76 -2.88 -5.24
CA PRO A 139 -8.20 -2.69 -5.48
C PRO A 139 -8.79 -1.48 -4.76
N PHE A 140 -8.30 -1.13 -3.57
CA PHE A 140 -8.73 0.07 -2.85
C PHE A 140 -8.35 1.36 -3.55
N MET A 141 -7.30 1.32 -4.38
CA MET A 141 -6.93 2.43 -5.27
C MET A 141 -7.82 2.45 -6.53
N ILE A 142 -8.02 1.29 -7.17
CA ILE A 142 -8.71 1.19 -8.45
C ILE A 142 -10.18 1.60 -8.35
N LEU A 143 -10.90 1.17 -7.30
CA LEU A 143 -12.35 1.40 -7.19
C LEU A 143 -12.76 2.88 -7.13
N PRO A 144 -12.17 3.73 -6.26
CA PRO A 144 -12.48 5.16 -6.24
C PRO A 144 -12.08 5.87 -7.54
N LEU A 145 -10.95 5.49 -8.13
CA LEU A 145 -10.50 6.03 -9.41
C LEU A 145 -11.50 5.69 -10.53
N TYR A 146 -11.90 4.41 -10.60
CA TYR A 146 -12.89 3.96 -11.57
C TYR A 146 -14.22 4.70 -11.41
N THR A 147 -14.76 4.81 -10.18
CA THR A 147 -16.04 5.49 -9.93
C THR A 147 -16.04 6.94 -10.35
N GLN A 148 -14.90 7.60 -10.29
CA GLN A 148 -14.72 8.98 -10.76
C GLN A 148 -14.55 9.04 -12.27
N LEU A 149 -13.72 8.18 -12.84
CA LEU A 149 -13.41 8.15 -14.28
C LEU A 149 -14.60 7.75 -15.13
N VAL A 150 -15.48 6.85 -14.66
CA VAL A 150 -16.68 6.43 -15.41
C VAL A 150 -17.71 7.53 -15.54
N LYS A 151 -17.70 8.52 -14.63
CA LYS A 151 -18.61 9.68 -14.66
C LYS A 151 -18.13 10.80 -15.60
N LEU A 152 -16.91 10.68 -16.11
CA LEU A 152 -16.31 11.70 -16.96
C LEU A 152 -16.99 11.68 -18.34
N ASP A 153 -17.59 12.83 -18.72
CA ASP A 153 -18.28 12.97 -19.99
C ASP A 153 -17.27 12.97 -21.15
N ASN A 154 -17.48 12.04 -22.11
CA ASN A 154 -16.65 11.91 -23.30
C ASN A 154 -16.68 13.15 -24.19
N ARG A 155 -17.77 13.91 -24.16
CA ARG A 155 -17.91 15.16 -24.92
C ARG A 155 -16.84 16.19 -24.60
N LEU A 156 -16.32 16.18 -23.37
CA LEU A 156 -15.20 17.05 -22.97
C LEU A 156 -13.91 16.70 -23.72
N LEU A 157 -13.68 15.40 -23.96
CA LEU A 157 -12.51 14.95 -24.71
C LEU A 157 -12.68 15.19 -26.22
N GLU A 158 -13.90 15.02 -26.73
CA GLU A 158 -14.24 15.34 -28.12
C GLU A 158 -14.05 16.83 -28.40
N ALA A 159 -14.60 17.71 -27.55
CA ALA A 159 -14.42 19.16 -27.67
C ALA A 159 -12.94 19.58 -27.58
N ALA A 160 -12.14 18.94 -26.73
CA ALA A 160 -10.71 19.19 -26.66
C ALA A 160 -10.00 18.78 -27.96
N SER A 161 -10.40 17.67 -28.55
CA SER A 161 -9.88 17.19 -29.85
C SER A 161 -10.22 18.18 -30.96
N ASP A 162 -11.45 18.69 -31.01
CA ASP A 162 -11.90 19.70 -31.98
C ASP A 162 -11.09 21.01 -31.87
N LEU A 163 -10.65 21.33 -30.66
CA LEU A 163 -9.75 22.47 -30.39
C LEU A 163 -8.25 22.15 -30.66
N GLY A 164 -7.94 20.98 -31.24
CA GLY A 164 -6.58 20.57 -31.61
C GLY A 164 -5.75 20.03 -30.43
N ALA A 165 -6.38 19.68 -29.31
CA ALA A 165 -5.67 19.04 -28.20
C ALA A 165 -5.43 17.55 -28.52
N GLY A 166 -4.17 17.13 -28.55
CA GLY A 166 -3.80 15.72 -28.64
C GLY A 166 -4.17 14.94 -27.36
N PRO A 167 -4.15 13.57 -27.41
CA PRO A 167 -4.61 12.72 -26.29
C PRO A 167 -3.82 12.94 -24.99
N ILE A 168 -2.53 13.17 -25.08
CA ILE A 168 -1.68 13.45 -23.90
C ILE A 168 -2.07 14.80 -23.28
N LYS A 169 -2.29 15.84 -24.11
CA LYS A 169 -2.71 17.16 -23.62
C LYS A 169 -4.07 17.07 -22.95
N SER A 170 -5.05 16.41 -23.57
CA SER A 170 -6.38 16.18 -23.04
C SER A 170 -6.35 15.41 -21.71
N PHE A 171 -5.45 14.42 -21.60
CA PHE A 171 -5.26 13.70 -20.35
C PHE A 171 -4.84 14.62 -19.19
N PHE A 172 -3.78 15.41 -19.36
CA PHE A 172 -3.27 16.27 -18.29
C PHE A 172 -4.15 17.49 -18.00
N THR A 173 -4.89 18.00 -19.00
CA THR A 173 -5.71 19.22 -18.84
C THR A 173 -7.15 18.92 -18.43
N ILE A 174 -7.69 17.73 -18.74
CA ILE A 174 -9.10 17.41 -18.50
C ILE A 174 -9.21 16.17 -17.60
N THR A 175 -8.67 15.01 -18.02
CA THR A 175 -8.92 13.75 -17.35
C THR A 175 -8.31 13.75 -15.95
N LEU A 176 -7.05 14.12 -15.81
CA LEU A 176 -6.32 14.12 -14.54
C LEU A 176 -6.91 15.12 -13.52
N PRO A 177 -7.19 16.39 -13.87
CA PRO A 177 -7.79 17.31 -12.92
C PRO A 177 -9.20 16.92 -12.47
N LEU A 178 -10.03 16.40 -13.39
CA LEU A 178 -11.39 15.95 -13.06
C LEU A 178 -11.42 14.65 -12.25
N SER A 179 -10.37 13.84 -12.31
CA SER A 179 -10.21 12.63 -11.50
C SER A 179 -9.55 12.86 -10.14
N LYS A 180 -9.16 14.10 -9.79
CA LYS A 180 -8.45 14.45 -8.56
C LYS A 180 -9.14 13.92 -7.30
N THR A 181 -10.45 14.01 -7.21
CA THR A 181 -11.23 13.50 -6.08
C THR A 181 -11.07 11.98 -5.93
N GLY A 182 -11.07 11.23 -7.04
CA GLY A 182 -10.82 9.79 -7.05
C GLY A 182 -9.39 9.45 -6.63
N ILE A 183 -8.40 10.24 -7.09
CA ILE A 183 -7.00 10.08 -6.71
C ILE A 183 -6.82 10.28 -5.20
N ILE A 184 -7.37 11.35 -4.63
CA ILE A 184 -7.28 11.63 -3.20
C ILE A 184 -7.97 10.53 -2.39
N ALA A 185 -9.20 10.15 -2.76
CA ALA A 185 -9.95 9.12 -2.06
C ALA A 185 -9.23 7.76 -2.10
N GLY A 186 -8.76 7.32 -3.27
CA GLY A 186 -8.00 6.09 -3.42
C GLY A 186 -6.68 6.11 -2.65
N SER A 187 -5.95 7.23 -2.71
CA SER A 187 -4.71 7.39 -1.96
C SER A 187 -4.91 7.31 -0.45
N MET A 188 -5.98 7.91 0.08
CA MET A 188 -6.30 7.82 1.52
C MET A 188 -6.70 6.40 1.92
N LEU A 189 -7.49 5.70 1.09
CA LEU A 189 -7.91 4.32 1.35
C LEU A 189 -6.75 3.32 1.32
N VAL A 190 -5.66 3.63 0.63
CA VAL A 190 -4.43 2.84 0.62
C VAL A 190 -3.49 3.28 1.74
N PHE A 191 -3.21 4.58 1.84
CA PHE A 191 -2.18 5.11 2.74
C PHE A 191 -2.50 4.88 4.21
N VAL A 192 -3.74 5.21 4.64
CA VAL A 192 -4.11 5.14 6.08
C VAL A 192 -3.97 3.72 6.64
N PRO A 193 -4.56 2.67 6.05
CA PRO A 193 -4.37 1.31 6.57
C PRO A 193 -2.93 0.81 6.36
N ALA A 194 -2.23 1.22 5.29
CA ALA A 194 -0.86 0.80 5.04
C ALA A 194 0.13 1.29 6.11
N VAL A 195 -0.09 2.47 6.73
CA VAL A 195 0.75 2.96 7.85
C VAL A 195 0.64 2.04 9.07
N GLY A 196 -0.57 1.55 9.39
CA GLY A 196 -0.84 0.67 10.54
C GLY A 196 -0.71 -0.82 10.24
N GLU A 197 -0.25 -1.21 9.06
CA GLU A 197 -0.13 -2.62 8.67
C GLU A 197 0.91 -3.34 9.54
N PHE A 198 0.56 -4.55 10.02
CA PHE A 198 1.46 -5.36 10.85
C PHE A 198 1.64 -6.79 10.32
N VAL A 199 0.63 -7.37 9.69
CA VAL A 199 0.66 -8.78 9.26
C VAL A 199 1.63 -8.99 8.09
N ILE A 200 1.59 -8.11 7.10
CA ILE A 200 2.49 -8.21 5.93
C ILE A 200 3.94 -7.97 6.35
N PRO A 201 4.30 -6.89 7.10
CA PRO A 201 5.66 -6.69 7.60
C PRO A 201 6.15 -7.84 8.47
N GLU A 202 5.30 -8.44 9.30
CA GLU A 202 5.66 -9.60 10.13
C GLU A 202 6.03 -10.82 9.28
N LEU A 203 5.24 -11.12 8.26
CA LEU A 203 5.39 -12.35 7.47
C LEU A 203 6.40 -12.24 6.34
N VAL A 204 6.54 -11.06 5.70
CA VAL A 204 7.37 -10.89 4.49
C VAL A 204 8.37 -9.74 4.55
N GLY A 205 8.31 -8.88 5.58
CA GLY A 205 9.11 -7.65 5.63
C GLY A 205 10.56 -7.83 6.07
N GLY A 206 10.90 -8.95 6.70
CA GLY A 206 12.21 -9.16 7.31
C GLY A 206 12.44 -8.31 8.57
N SER A 207 13.65 -8.44 9.16
CA SER A 207 14.01 -7.76 10.42
C SER A 207 14.35 -6.28 10.23
N GLU A 208 14.76 -5.88 9.03
CA GLU A 208 15.18 -4.49 8.74
C GLU A 208 13.99 -3.54 8.49
N ASN A 209 12.82 -4.08 8.14
CA ASN A 209 11.63 -3.29 7.81
C ASN A 209 10.65 -3.25 9.00
N LEU A 210 11.08 -2.62 10.09
CA LEU A 210 10.23 -2.41 11.26
C LEU A 210 9.17 -1.35 10.93
N MET A 211 7.90 -1.73 11.07
CA MET A 211 6.75 -0.83 10.95
C MET A 211 6.05 -0.67 12.30
N ILE A 212 5.41 0.47 12.51
CA ILE A 212 4.78 0.81 13.80
C ILE A 212 3.71 -0.20 14.21
N GLY A 213 2.93 -0.72 13.25
CA GLY A 213 1.94 -1.77 13.50
C GLY A 213 2.57 -3.03 14.09
N LYS A 214 3.73 -3.48 13.57
CA LYS A 214 4.47 -4.63 14.08
C LYS A 214 5.01 -4.37 15.49
N VAL A 215 5.61 -3.21 15.72
CA VAL A 215 6.17 -2.86 17.05
C VAL A 215 5.07 -2.76 18.10
N LEU A 216 3.93 -2.15 17.78
CA LEU A 216 2.79 -2.10 18.69
C LEU A 216 2.22 -3.49 18.99
N TRP A 217 2.14 -4.35 17.99
CA TRP A 217 1.69 -5.73 18.19
C TRP A 217 2.60 -6.48 19.16
N GLN A 218 3.91 -6.40 18.97
CA GLN A 218 4.90 -7.03 19.87
C GLN A 218 4.83 -6.47 21.28
N ALA A 219 4.70 -5.16 21.43
CA ALA A 219 4.60 -4.51 22.75
C ALA A 219 3.31 -4.86 23.53
N PHE A 220 2.24 -5.36 22.84
CA PHE A 220 1.00 -5.76 23.49
C PHE A 220 0.94 -7.25 23.85
N PHE A 221 1.70 -8.10 23.14
CA PHE A 221 1.56 -9.57 23.25
C PHE A 221 2.83 -10.27 23.79
N ASP A 222 3.98 -9.57 23.87
CA ASP A 222 5.20 -10.01 24.54
C ASP A 222 5.30 -9.41 25.94
#